data_c42e75a979944d4b3dfb52cc547d58de
#
_entry.id   c42e75a979944d4b3dfb52cc547d58de
#
_cell.length_a   1.000
_cell.length_b   1.000
_cell.length_c   1.000
_cell.angle_alpha   90.00
_cell.angle_beta   90.00
_cell.angle_gamma   90.00
#
_symmetry.space_group_name_H-M   'P 1'
#
loop_
_entity.id
_entity.type
_entity.pdbx_description
1 polymer ?
#
loop_
_entity_poly.entity_id
_entity_poly.type
_entity_poly.pdbx_seq_one_letter_code
_entity_poly.pdbx_strand_id
1 'polypeptide(L)'
;MTTSTTLGRLAAACAMAGIFSGPALAQASHDAVRIGFITDMSGPYADTDGLGGLEAIRMAVADYGGKVLGKPIEVLSADHQNKADIAATRAREWVDERGLDMLIGGVNSATALSMNKVMAEKKRVYINIGAGTARLTNEECTPYTVHYEYDTVALAKGTASAVIKQGGKSWFFLVADYAFGHSLANDTAAVVKASGGTVVGSIKHPPQSSDLSSFLLQAQASKAQILGLANAGEYTVCAILAAK
;
A
#
# COMPACT_ATOMS: atom_id res chain seq x y z
N MET A 1 64.43 -63.97 -10.29
CA MET A 1 63.99 -62.64 -10.75
C MET A 1 62.49 -62.51 -10.47
N THR A 2 62.20 -61.99 -9.37
CA THR A 2 60.78 -61.86 -8.86
C THR A 2 60.53 -60.44 -8.49
N THR A 3 59.64 -59.80 -9.19
CA THR A 3 59.19 -58.48 -8.89
C THR A 3 57.85 -58.57 -8.16
N SER A 4 57.83 -58.12 -6.89
CA SER A 4 56.70 -58.04 -6.04
C SER A 4 55.97 -56.64 -6.30
N THR A 5 54.72 -56.72 -6.65
CA THR A 5 53.86 -55.54 -6.77
C THR A 5 52.96 -55.47 -5.56
N THR A 6 53.17 -54.45 -4.69
CA THR A 6 52.32 -54.08 -3.56
C THR A 6 51.15 -53.21 -4.01
N LEU A 7 49.94 -53.74 -3.94
CA LEU A 7 48.72 -52.96 -4.11
C LEU A 7 48.46 -52.20 -2.83
N GLY A 8 48.54 -50.84 -2.89
CA GLY A 8 48.11 -49.96 -1.85
C GLY A 8 46.59 -49.80 -1.87
N ARG A 9 45.92 -50.11 -0.76
CA ARG A 9 44.52 -49.84 -0.55
C ARG A 9 44.33 -48.37 -0.21
N LEU A 10 43.79 -47.57 -1.13
CA LEU A 10 43.25 -46.25 -0.81
C LEU A 10 41.81 -46.44 -0.24
N ALA A 11 41.64 -46.22 1.06
CA ALA A 11 40.35 -46.06 1.67
C ALA A 11 39.86 -44.65 1.42
N ALA A 12 38.86 -44.47 0.56
CA ALA A 12 38.17 -43.22 0.37
C ALA A 12 37.15 -43.05 1.50
N ALA A 13 37.48 -42.19 2.47
CA ALA A 13 36.52 -41.74 3.49
C ALA A 13 35.65 -40.65 2.87
N CYS A 14 34.43 -40.99 2.43
CA CYS A 14 33.40 -40.01 2.11
C CYS A 14 32.84 -39.39 3.41
N ALA A 15 33.37 -38.25 3.77
CA ALA A 15 32.75 -37.41 4.80
C ALA A 15 31.44 -36.80 4.24
N MET A 16 30.31 -37.35 4.63
CA MET A 16 29.00 -36.70 4.44
C MET A 16 28.92 -35.50 5.36
N ALA A 17 29.27 -34.32 4.82
CA ALA A 17 28.93 -33.06 5.42
C ALA A 17 27.42 -32.84 5.21
N GLY A 18 26.60 -33.22 6.20
CA GLY A 18 25.17 -32.88 6.24
C GLY A 18 25.04 -31.38 6.36
N ILE A 19 24.61 -30.75 5.27
CA ILE A 19 24.20 -29.33 5.30
C ILE A 19 22.87 -29.28 6.06
N PHE A 20 22.93 -29.00 7.35
CA PHE A 20 21.78 -28.56 8.11
C PHE A 20 21.40 -27.17 7.64
N SER A 21 20.59 -27.08 6.58
CA SER A 21 19.83 -25.88 6.26
C SER A 21 18.74 -25.69 7.32
N GLY A 22 19.12 -25.23 8.50
CA GLY A 22 18.16 -24.70 9.45
C GLY A 22 17.43 -23.52 8.82
N PRO A 23 16.16 -23.26 9.16
CA PRO A 23 15.49 -22.05 8.71
C PRO A 23 16.37 -20.86 9.12
N ALA A 24 16.80 -20.07 8.14
CA ALA A 24 17.49 -18.81 8.40
C ALA A 24 16.47 -17.89 9.11
N LEU A 25 16.45 -17.96 10.44
CA LEU A 25 15.77 -16.94 11.23
C LEU A 25 16.44 -15.62 10.82
N ALA A 26 15.67 -14.72 10.24
CA ALA A 26 16.13 -13.38 9.94
C ALA A 26 16.60 -12.76 11.26
N GLN A 27 17.89 -12.78 11.48
CA GLN A 27 18.50 -12.27 12.70
C GLN A 27 18.42 -10.76 12.60
N ALA A 28 17.57 -10.13 13.43
CA ALA A 28 17.57 -8.69 13.60
C ALA A 28 19.03 -8.26 13.90
N SER A 29 19.65 -7.55 12.96
CA SER A 29 21.08 -7.23 12.99
C SER A 29 21.45 -6.14 13.99
N HIS A 30 20.47 -5.57 14.70
CA HIS A 30 20.60 -4.43 15.60
C HIS A 30 20.16 -4.74 17.03
N ASP A 31 20.51 -3.86 17.98
CA ASP A 31 20.14 -4.00 19.39
C ASP A 31 18.64 -3.81 19.67
N ALA A 32 17.88 -3.29 18.69
CA ALA A 32 16.45 -3.08 18.73
C ALA A 32 15.78 -3.63 17.47
N VAL A 33 14.48 -3.97 17.55
CA VAL A 33 13.62 -4.21 16.40
C VAL A 33 12.93 -2.90 16.04
N ARG A 34 13.09 -2.43 14.80
CA ARG A 34 12.59 -1.13 14.35
C ARG A 34 11.39 -1.26 13.46
N ILE A 35 10.27 -0.67 13.92
CA ILE A 35 9.03 -0.53 13.16
C ILE A 35 8.93 0.92 12.70
N GLY A 36 8.86 1.15 11.39
CA GLY A 36 8.64 2.48 10.81
C GLY A 36 7.17 2.72 10.53
N PHE A 37 6.71 3.94 10.76
CA PHE A 37 5.40 4.41 10.32
C PHE A 37 5.57 5.67 9.46
N ILE A 38 5.24 5.57 8.17
CA ILE A 38 5.30 6.69 7.22
C ILE A 38 3.90 6.93 6.69
N THR A 39 3.32 8.08 7.01
CA THR A 39 1.98 8.47 6.59
C THR A 39 1.87 9.97 6.37
N ASP A 40 0.66 10.46 6.06
CA ASP A 40 0.35 11.89 6.01
C ASP A 40 0.02 12.39 7.41
N MET A 41 0.90 13.22 7.99
CA MET A 41 0.70 13.76 9.34
C MET A 41 0.25 15.23 9.34
N SER A 42 0.32 15.91 8.20
CA SER A 42 0.04 17.35 8.10
C SER A 42 -0.84 17.75 6.92
N GLY A 43 -1.20 16.82 6.05
CA GLY A 43 -1.98 17.05 4.85
C GLY A 43 -3.44 16.56 4.96
N PRO A 44 -4.12 16.38 3.82
CA PRO A 44 -5.57 16.10 3.76
C PRO A 44 -5.99 14.73 4.34
N TYR A 45 -5.05 13.85 4.67
CA TYR A 45 -5.31 12.55 5.29
C TYR A 45 -4.81 12.46 6.74
N ALA A 46 -4.32 13.56 7.31
CA ALA A 46 -3.77 13.57 8.67
C ALA A 46 -4.75 13.09 9.74
N ASP A 47 -6.03 13.40 9.57
CA ASP A 47 -7.12 12.99 10.49
C ASP A 47 -7.51 11.50 10.33
N THR A 48 -7.07 10.85 9.25
CA THR A 48 -7.42 9.45 8.99
C THR A 48 -6.52 8.48 9.77
N ASP A 49 -5.21 8.64 9.65
CA ASP A 49 -4.25 7.74 10.31
C ASP A 49 -2.98 8.45 10.82
N GLY A 50 -2.85 9.76 10.64
CA GLY A 50 -1.66 10.54 11.00
C GLY A 50 -1.12 10.29 12.41
N LEU A 51 -1.24 11.27 13.29
CA LEU A 51 -0.77 11.14 14.69
C LEU A 51 -1.57 10.10 15.48
N GLY A 52 -2.86 9.90 15.16
CA GLY A 52 -3.70 8.87 15.79
C GLY A 52 -3.19 7.46 15.46
N GLY A 53 -2.81 7.20 14.21
CA GLY A 53 -2.22 5.92 13.80
C GLY A 53 -0.87 5.67 14.47
N LEU A 54 -0.04 6.71 14.62
CA LEU A 54 1.21 6.59 15.36
C LEU A 54 0.99 6.19 16.81
N GLU A 55 0.02 6.81 17.47
CA GLU A 55 -0.31 6.49 18.86
C GLU A 55 -0.87 5.07 19.00
N ALA A 56 -1.71 4.64 18.08
CA ALA A 56 -2.22 3.26 18.06
C ALA A 56 -1.09 2.22 17.93
N ILE A 57 -0.06 2.49 17.12
CA ILE A 57 1.11 1.63 17.01
C ILE A 57 1.89 1.61 18.33
N ARG A 58 2.07 2.75 18.99
CA ARG A 58 2.75 2.82 20.30
C ARG A 58 2.00 2.06 21.37
N MET A 59 0.68 2.19 21.39
CA MET A 59 -0.18 1.42 22.32
C MET A 59 -0.05 -0.08 22.08
N ALA A 60 -0.12 -0.53 20.84
CA ALA A 60 0.05 -1.95 20.49
C ALA A 60 1.44 -2.48 20.89
N VAL A 61 2.49 -1.70 20.72
CA VAL A 61 3.85 -2.06 21.17
C VAL A 61 3.89 -2.15 22.71
N ALA A 62 3.26 -1.23 23.43
CA ALA A 62 3.21 -1.25 24.89
C ALA A 62 2.42 -2.46 25.41
N ASP A 63 1.25 -2.76 24.85
CA ASP A 63 0.40 -3.91 25.18
C ASP A 63 1.12 -5.24 24.95
N TYR A 64 1.96 -5.31 23.92
CA TYR A 64 2.81 -6.47 23.64
C TYR A 64 3.99 -6.62 24.61
N GLY A 65 4.24 -5.63 25.46
CA GLY A 65 5.34 -5.62 26.45
C GLY A 65 6.62 -4.96 25.94
N GLY A 66 6.59 -4.22 24.81
CA GLY A 66 7.69 -3.37 24.32
C GLY A 66 8.92 -4.11 23.84
N LYS A 67 8.91 -5.45 23.76
CA LYS A 67 10.06 -6.28 23.36
C LYS A 67 9.66 -7.45 22.50
N VAL A 68 10.52 -7.83 21.56
CA VAL A 68 10.41 -9.05 20.76
C VAL A 68 11.79 -9.70 20.62
N LEU A 69 11.87 -11.03 20.77
CA LEU A 69 13.14 -11.78 20.74
C LEU A 69 14.18 -11.24 21.74
N GLY A 70 13.73 -10.74 22.90
CA GLY A 70 14.58 -10.16 23.93
C GLY A 70 15.08 -8.73 23.65
N LYS A 71 14.74 -8.15 22.47
CA LYS A 71 15.16 -6.82 22.05
C LYS A 71 14.03 -5.80 22.22
N PRO A 72 14.30 -4.55 22.56
CA PRO A 72 13.28 -3.50 22.59
C PRO A 72 12.72 -3.23 21.18
N ILE A 73 11.44 -2.83 21.12
CA ILE A 73 10.81 -2.34 19.90
C ILE A 73 10.93 -0.82 19.86
N GLU A 74 11.54 -0.30 18.80
CA GLU A 74 11.62 1.14 18.51
C GLU A 74 10.64 1.50 17.40
N VAL A 75 9.83 2.54 17.61
CA VAL A 75 8.89 3.07 16.61
C VAL A 75 9.46 4.34 16.01
N LEU A 76 9.75 4.31 14.72
CA LEU A 76 10.14 5.48 13.92
C LEU A 76 8.89 6.05 13.25
N SER A 77 8.78 7.37 13.13
CA SER A 77 7.66 8.01 12.43
C SER A 77 8.11 9.13 11.50
N ALA A 78 7.45 9.29 10.37
CA ALA A 78 7.70 10.38 9.43
C ALA A 78 6.43 10.78 8.68
N ASP A 79 6.36 12.08 8.40
CA ASP A 79 5.36 12.69 7.53
C ASP A 79 5.86 12.68 6.08
N HIS A 80 5.11 12.06 5.18
CA HIS A 80 5.43 12.09 3.75
C HIS A 80 4.76 13.26 3.00
N GLN A 81 3.93 14.07 3.67
CA GLN A 81 3.28 15.25 3.08
C GLN A 81 2.53 14.94 1.77
N ASN A 82 1.95 13.77 1.64
CA ASN A 82 1.34 13.24 0.41
C ASN A 82 2.27 13.18 -0.82
N LYS A 83 3.58 13.12 -0.64
CA LYS A 83 4.57 13.07 -1.71
C LYS A 83 5.22 11.69 -1.78
N ALA A 84 5.08 11.03 -2.94
CA ALA A 84 5.58 9.68 -3.16
C ALA A 84 7.10 9.58 -3.10
N ASP A 85 7.81 10.61 -3.55
CA ASP A 85 9.28 10.73 -3.49
C ASP A 85 9.78 10.85 -2.05
N ILE A 86 9.11 11.65 -1.21
CA ILE A 86 9.44 11.77 0.22
C ILE A 86 9.23 10.43 0.92
N ALA A 87 8.10 9.77 0.67
CA ALA A 87 7.81 8.45 1.24
C ALA A 87 8.88 7.41 0.88
N ALA A 88 9.23 7.31 -0.41
CA ALA A 88 10.25 6.39 -0.90
C ALA A 88 11.64 6.70 -0.34
N THR A 89 12.03 7.97 -0.31
CA THR A 89 13.33 8.41 0.22
C THR A 89 13.44 8.07 1.69
N ARG A 90 12.42 8.36 2.49
CA ARG A 90 12.41 8.07 3.92
C ARG A 90 12.44 6.56 4.21
N ALA A 91 11.68 5.78 3.46
CA ALA A 91 11.70 4.32 3.60
C ALA A 91 13.10 3.74 3.29
N ARG A 92 13.75 4.22 2.24
CA ARG A 92 15.10 3.80 1.85
C ARG A 92 16.15 4.18 2.90
N GLU A 93 16.14 5.43 3.35
CA GLU A 93 17.02 5.93 4.42
C GLU A 93 16.91 5.07 5.68
N TRP A 94 15.68 4.77 6.11
CA TRP A 94 15.49 3.98 7.33
C TRP A 94 15.96 2.53 7.20
N VAL A 95 15.79 1.93 6.03
CA VAL A 95 16.33 0.57 5.81
C VAL A 95 17.85 0.59 5.77
N ASP A 96 18.46 1.54 5.05
CA ASP A 96 19.90 1.55 4.80
C ASP A 96 20.69 2.08 5.99
N GLU A 97 20.18 3.09 6.71
CA GLU A 97 20.94 3.81 7.73
C GLU A 97 20.45 3.54 9.17
N ARG A 98 19.15 3.23 9.32
CA ARG A 98 18.55 3.04 10.64
C ARG A 98 18.24 1.55 10.95
N GLY A 99 18.48 0.66 10.02
CA GLY A 99 18.22 -0.78 10.21
C GLY A 99 16.74 -1.10 10.44
N LEU A 100 15.85 -0.49 9.65
CA LEU A 100 14.42 -0.76 9.70
C LEU A 100 14.11 -2.23 9.39
N ASP A 101 13.33 -2.87 10.25
CA ASP A 101 12.91 -4.26 10.06
C ASP A 101 11.57 -4.37 9.34
N MET A 102 10.61 -3.50 9.66
CA MET A 102 9.26 -3.50 9.11
C MET A 102 8.75 -2.07 8.93
N LEU A 103 8.06 -1.82 7.81
CA LEU A 103 7.39 -0.55 7.53
C LEU A 103 5.88 -0.73 7.59
N ILE A 104 5.20 0.20 8.27
CA ILE A 104 3.76 0.39 8.20
C ILE A 104 3.53 1.66 7.37
N GLY A 105 2.64 1.59 6.39
CA GLY A 105 2.31 2.71 5.52
C GLY A 105 0.83 3.05 5.54
N GLY A 106 0.56 4.33 5.41
CA GLY A 106 -0.77 4.91 5.55
C GLY A 106 -1.59 5.07 4.28
N VAL A 107 -2.45 6.05 4.29
CA VAL A 107 -3.65 6.18 3.44
C VAL A 107 -3.38 6.44 1.95
N ASN A 108 -2.35 7.17 1.57
CA ASN A 108 -2.19 7.59 0.18
C ASN A 108 -1.66 6.47 -0.73
N SER A 109 -2.42 6.11 -1.77
CA SER A 109 -2.06 5.02 -2.69
C SER A 109 -0.79 5.28 -3.50
N ALA A 110 -0.47 6.53 -3.86
CA ALA A 110 0.76 6.85 -4.58
C ALA A 110 1.99 6.67 -3.70
N THR A 111 1.91 7.11 -2.44
CA THR A 111 2.98 6.90 -1.44
C THR A 111 3.14 5.43 -1.09
N ALA A 112 2.00 4.70 -0.94
CA ALA A 112 2.01 3.28 -0.67
C ALA A 112 2.71 2.47 -1.77
N LEU A 113 2.40 2.72 -3.04
CA LEU A 113 3.07 2.08 -4.18
C LEU A 113 4.56 2.39 -4.23
N SER A 114 4.97 3.62 -3.89
CA SER A 114 6.39 3.99 -3.86
C SER A 114 7.14 3.28 -2.72
N MET A 115 6.55 3.21 -1.53
CA MET A 115 7.11 2.46 -0.39
C MET A 115 7.13 0.96 -0.66
N ASN A 116 6.06 0.40 -1.25
CA ASN A 116 5.99 -1.00 -1.67
C ASN A 116 7.20 -1.40 -2.52
N LYS A 117 7.53 -0.58 -3.52
CA LYS A 117 8.68 -0.80 -4.39
C LYS A 117 10.00 -0.80 -3.61
N VAL A 118 10.22 0.19 -2.75
CA VAL A 118 11.44 0.26 -1.93
C VAL A 118 11.57 -0.94 -1.01
N MET A 119 10.49 -1.31 -0.31
CA MET A 119 10.52 -2.42 0.64
C MET A 119 10.74 -3.78 -0.07
N ALA A 120 10.20 -3.95 -1.27
CA ALA A 120 10.46 -5.12 -2.10
C ALA A 120 11.93 -5.18 -2.55
N GLU A 121 12.51 -4.08 -3.04
CA GLU A 121 13.94 -3.97 -3.40
C GLU A 121 14.84 -4.33 -2.21
N LYS A 122 14.48 -3.88 -1.02
CA LYS A 122 15.23 -4.09 0.22
C LYS A 122 14.90 -5.40 0.94
N LYS A 123 13.93 -6.18 0.43
CA LYS A 123 13.45 -7.44 1.03
C LYS A 123 13.03 -7.27 2.49
N ARG A 124 12.26 -6.21 2.77
CA ARG A 124 11.71 -5.89 4.09
C ARG A 124 10.19 -5.92 4.06
N VAL A 125 9.59 -6.29 5.18
CA VAL A 125 8.13 -6.36 5.32
C VAL A 125 7.53 -4.97 5.24
N TYR A 126 6.48 -4.84 4.43
CA TYR A 126 5.64 -3.67 4.32
C TYR A 126 4.20 -4.05 4.63
N ILE A 127 3.58 -3.37 5.58
CA ILE A 127 2.16 -3.50 5.91
C ILE A 127 1.46 -2.20 5.52
N ASN A 128 0.61 -2.26 4.51
CA ASN A 128 -0.25 -1.14 4.15
C ASN A 128 -1.57 -1.22 4.92
N ILE A 129 -1.92 -0.16 5.64
CA ILE A 129 -3.10 -0.11 6.52
C ILE A 129 -4.18 0.85 6.06
N GLY A 130 -4.00 1.56 4.94
CA GLY A 130 -4.98 2.59 4.57
C GLY A 130 -5.08 2.90 3.08
N ALA A 131 -4.08 2.59 2.26
CA ALA A 131 -4.13 2.88 0.83
C ALA A 131 -4.93 1.81 0.08
N GLY A 132 -6.03 2.21 -0.55
CA GLY A 132 -7.02 1.28 -1.12
C GLY A 132 -6.75 0.84 -2.56
N THR A 133 -5.66 1.23 -3.22
CA THR A 133 -5.44 0.80 -4.62
C THR A 133 -5.29 -0.71 -4.75
N ALA A 134 -6.08 -1.36 -5.59
CA ALA A 134 -5.99 -2.79 -5.87
C ALA A 134 -4.67 -3.21 -6.53
N ARG A 135 -3.86 -2.25 -7.04
CA ARG A 135 -2.55 -2.53 -7.63
C ARG A 135 -1.58 -3.20 -6.66
N LEU A 136 -1.71 -2.93 -5.35
CA LEU A 136 -0.86 -3.56 -4.33
C LEU A 136 -1.03 -5.09 -4.25
N THR A 137 -2.17 -5.61 -4.66
CA THR A 137 -2.48 -7.06 -4.67
C THR A 137 -2.54 -7.65 -6.07
N ASN A 138 -2.41 -6.83 -7.11
CA ASN A 138 -2.40 -7.24 -8.52
C ASN A 138 -1.05 -6.92 -9.18
N GLU A 139 -0.97 -5.90 -10.02
CA GLU A 139 0.19 -5.63 -10.89
C GLU A 139 1.47 -5.32 -10.12
N GLU A 140 1.35 -4.75 -8.93
CA GLU A 140 2.48 -4.38 -8.08
C GLU A 140 2.57 -5.23 -6.81
N CYS A 141 1.95 -6.41 -6.83
CA CYS A 141 2.05 -7.38 -5.75
C CYS A 141 3.50 -7.82 -5.54
N THR A 142 3.92 -7.88 -4.29
CA THR A 142 5.24 -8.36 -3.90
C THR A 142 5.15 -9.35 -2.75
N PRO A 143 6.12 -10.27 -2.58
CA PRO A 143 6.10 -11.21 -1.46
C PRO A 143 6.43 -10.56 -0.11
N TYR A 144 6.70 -9.26 -0.09
CA TYR A 144 7.07 -8.51 1.11
C TYR A 144 5.96 -7.62 1.63
N THR A 145 4.81 -7.54 0.92
CA THR A 145 3.74 -6.60 1.23
C THR A 145 2.47 -7.31 1.67
N VAL A 146 1.92 -6.85 2.78
CA VAL A 146 0.57 -7.18 3.24
C VAL A 146 -0.31 -5.96 3.01
N HIS A 147 -1.34 -6.11 2.20
CA HIS A 147 -2.39 -5.09 2.03
C HIS A 147 -3.51 -5.39 3.03
N TYR A 148 -3.48 -4.70 4.15
CA TYR A 148 -4.39 -4.91 5.28
C TYR A 148 -5.49 -3.84 5.31
N GLU A 149 -6.20 -3.73 4.19
CA GLU A 149 -7.28 -2.76 3.99
C GLU A 149 -8.18 -3.24 2.84
N TYR A 150 -9.37 -2.66 2.70
CA TYR A 150 -10.19 -2.82 1.50
C TYR A 150 -9.47 -2.30 0.26
N ASP A 151 -9.90 -2.74 -0.91
CA ASP A 151 -9.37 -2.24 -2.17
C ASP A 151 -10.42 -1.56 -3.05
N THR A 152 -9.96 -0.92 -4.12
CA THR A 152 -10.83 -0.23 -5.09
C THR A 152 -11.77 -1.16 -5.83
N VAL A 153 -11.42 -2.45 -5.98
CA VAL A 153 -12.31 -3.47 -6.57
C VAL A 153 -13.49 -3.79 -5.64
N ALA A 154 -13.21 -3.93 -4.33
CA ALA A 154 -14.26 -4.16 -3.32
C ALA A 154 -15.22 -2.96 -3.25
N LEU A 155 -14.69 -1.73 -3.22
CA LEU A 155 -15.48 -0.50 -3.24
C LEU A 155 -16.35 -0.40 -4.51
N ALA A 156 -15.77 -0.66 -5.68
CA ALA A 156 -16.46 -0.63 -6.96
C ALA A 156 -17.60 -1.65 -7.01
N LYS A 157 -17.32 -2.89 -6.63
CA LYS A 157 -18.32 -3.98 -6.65
C LYS A 157 -19.47 -3.70 -5.68
N GLY A 158 -19.18 -3.23 -4.47
CA GLY A 158 -20.19 -2.92 -3.48
C GLY A 158 -21.11 -1.78 -3.92
N THR A 159 -20.52 -0.63 -4.25
CA THR A 159 -21.26 0.59 -4.54
C THR A 159 -21.93 0.56 -5.93
N ALA A 160 -21.17 0.31 -7.00
CA ALA A 160 -21.70 0.42 -8.36
C ALA A 160 -22.78 -0.63 -8.64
N SER A 161 -22.61 -1.86 -8.16
CA SER A 161 -23.63 -2.90 -8.32
C SER A 161 -24.96 -2.55 -7.65
N ALA A 162 -24.91 -1.93 -6.47
CA ALA A 162 -26.11 -1.51 -5.75
C ALA A 162 -26.83 -0.38 -6.49
N VAL A 163 -26.10 0.65 -6.93
CA VAL A 163 -26.66 1.81 -7.65
C VAL A 163 -27.26 1.40 -8.99
N ILE A 164 -26.62 0.50 -9.74
CA ILE A 164 -27.13 0.01 -11.02
C ILE A 164 -28.43 -0.79 -10.83
N LYS A 165 -28.52 -1.63 -9.79
CA LYS A 165 -29.76 -2.35 -9.45
C LYS A 165 -30.92 -1.41 -9.13
N GLN A 166 -30.64 -0.20 -8.63
CA GLN A 166 -31.62 0.86 -8.38
C GLN A 166 -31.96 1.69 -9.64
N GLY A 167 -31.39 1.36 -10.79
CA GLY A 167 -31.68 2.01 -12.08
C GLY A 167 -30.68 3.08 -12.52
N GLY A 168 -29.63 3.34 -11.77
CA GLY A 168 -28.58 4.30 -12.13
C GLY A 168 -27.65 3.76 -13.24
N LYS A 169 -27.98 3.97 -14.50
CA LYS A 169 -27.31 3.34 -15.64
C LYS A 169 -26.26 4.17 -16.33
N SER A 170 -26.37 5.50 -16.35
CA SER A 170 -25.39 6.38 -17.00
C SER A 170 -24.54 7.11 -15.97
N TRP A 171 -23.21 7.00 -16.10
CA TRP A 171 -22.24 7.46 -15.12
C TRP A 171 -21.25 8.45 -15.71
N PHE A 172 -20.95 9.51 -14.95
CA PHE A 172 -19.82 10.39 -15.20
C PHE A 172 -18.92 10.38 -13.97
N PHE A 173 -17.59 10.32 -14.16
CA PHE A 173 -16.66 10.28 -13.03
C PHE A 173 -15.97 11.62 -12.80
N LEU A 174 -15.96 12.07 -11.55
CA LEU A 174 -15.07 13.10 -11.03
C LEU A 174 -13.90 12.38 -10.34
N VAL A 175 -12.70 12.53 -10.87
CA VAL A 175 -11.54 11.70 -10.52
C VAL A 175 -10.45 12.58 -9.91
N ALA A 176 -10.03 12.29 -8.69
CA ALA A 176 -8.82 12.87 -8.15
C ALA A 176 -7.59 12.33 -8.90
N ASP A 177 -6.76 13.23 -9.44
CA ASP A 177 -5.66 12.87 -10.35
C ASP A 177 -4.45 12.28 -9.61
N TYR A 178 -4.66 11.13 -8.96
CA TYR A 178 -3.63 10.32 -8.31
C TYR A 178 -4.00 8.83 -8.31
N ALA A 179 -3.09 7.97 -7.83
CA ALA A 179 -3.22 6.52 -7.99
C ALA A 179 -4.56 5.93 -7.49
N PHE A 180 -5.07 6.36 -6.34
CA PHE A 180 -6.35 5.87 -5.82
C PHE A 180 -7.53 6.26 -6.71
N GLY A 181 -7.62 7.56 -7.10
CA GLY A 181 -8.71 8.04 -7.95
C GLY A 181 -8.75 7.31 -9.29
N HIS A 182 -7.59 7.09 -9.90
CA HIS A 182 -7.49 6.33 -11.15
C HIS A 182 -7.93 4.88 -10.98
N SER A 183 -7.46 4.19 -9.94
CA SER A 183 -7.84 2.80 -9.66
C SER A 183 -9.35 2.71 -9.42
N LEU A 184 -9.91 3.55 -8.55
CA LEU A 184 -11.33 3.51 -8.22
C LEU A 184 -12.23 3.81 -9.44
N ALA A 185 -11.87 4.80 -10.24
CA ALA A 185 -12.61 5.13 -11.46
C ALA A 185 -12.58 3.98 -12.47
N ASN A 186 -11.41 3.36 -12.70
CA ASN A 186 -11.26 2.24 -13.62
C ASN A 186 -12.03 1.00 -13.16
N ASP A 187 -11.89 0.62 -11.90
CA ASP A 187 -12.56 -0.54 -11.32
C ASP A 187 -14.08 -0.34 -11.31
N THR A 188 -14.55 0.87 -10.95
CA THR A 188 -15.98 1.19 -10.99
C THR A 188 -16.52 1.20 -12.42
N ALA A 189 -15.78 1.77 -13.37
CA ALA A 189 -16.17 1.75 -14.79
C ALA A 189 -16.28 0.32 -15.34
N ALA A 190 -15.41 -0.59 -14.93
CA ALA A 190 -15.49 -2.00 -15.31
C ALA A 190 -16.76 -2.66 -14.76
N VAL A 191 -17.10 -2.43 -13.49
CA VAL A 191 -18.33 -2.95 -12.88
C VAL A 191 -19.58 -2.35 -13.53
N VAL A 192 -19.59 -1.05 -13.79
CA VAL A 192 -20.70 -0.36 -14.48
C VAL A 192 -20.97 -1.00 -15.83
N LYS A 193 -19.94 -1.17 -16.65
CA LYS A 193 -20.05 -1.80 -17.98
C LYS A 193 -20.51 -3.26 -17.91
N ALA A 194 -19.90 -4.03 -17.01
CA ALA A 194 -20.26 -5.45 -16.83
C ALA A 194 -21.71 -5.64 -16.34
N SER A 195 -22.26 -4.64 -15.65
CA SER A 195 -23.65 -4.64 -15.15
C SER A 195 -24.66 -3.98 -16.09
N GLY A 196 -24.27 -3.70 -17.34
CA GLY A 196 -25.14 -3.11 -18.36
C GLY A 196 -25.36 -1.60 -18.24
N GLY A 197 -24.53 -0.90 -17.46
CA GLY A 197 -24.48 0.56 -17.41
C GLY A 197 -23.52 1.15 -18.46
N THR A 198 -23.51 2.48 -18.56
CA THR A 198 -22.69 3.24 -19.51
C THR A 198 -21.90 4.29 -18.78
N VAL A 199 -20.63 4.43 -19.10
CA VAL A 199 -19.78 5.55 -18.67
C VAL A 199 -19.81 6.58 -19.80
N VAL A 200 -20.42 7.75 -19.54
CA VAL A 200 -20.58 8.82 -20.53
C VAL A 200 -19.41 9.81 -20.52
N GLY A 201 -18.58 9.79 -19.50
CA GLY A 201 -17.38 10.60 -19.45
C GLY A 201 -16.71 10.58 -18.07
N SER A 202 -15.59 11.26 -18.00
CA SER A 202 -14.86 11.52 -16.76
C SER A 202 -14.05 12.79 -16.86
N ILE A 203 -13.81 13.44 -15.72
CA ILE A 203 -12.89 14.58 -15.62
C ILE A 203 -11.98 14.39 -14.43
N LYS A 204 -10.72 14.74 -14.58
CA LYS A 204 -9.73 14.70 -13.51
C LYS A 204 -9.58 16.08 -12.89
N HIS A 205 -9.47 16.11 -11.57
CA HIS A 205 -9.10 17.32 -10.84
C HIS A 205 -7.77 17.10 -10.10
N PRO A 206 -6.91 18.12 -10.00
CA PRO A 206 -5.69 18.01 -9.21
C PRO A 206 -6.02 17.65 -7.74
N PRO A 207 -5.22 16.81 -7.09
CA PRO A 207 -5.24 16.72 -5.62
C PRO A 207 -5.01 18.12 -5.05
N GLN A 208 -5.66 18.44 -3.94
CA GLN A 208 -5.62 19.77 -3.29
C GLN A 208 -6.47 20.87 -3.95
N SER A 209 -7.29 20.55 -4.95
CA SER A 209 -8.29 21.50 -5.45
C SER A 209 -9.38 21.73 -4.40
N SER A 210 -9.47 22.95 -3.87
CA SER A 210 -10.53 23.37 -2.95
C SER A 210 -11.82 23.75 -3.68
N ASP A 211 -11.72 24.18 -4.93
CA ASP A 211 -12.86 24.53 -5.79
C ASP A 211 -13.01 23.49 -6.90
N LEU A 212 -14.11 22.77 -6.89
CA LEU A 212 -14.47 21.75 -7.88
C LEU A 212 -15.62 22.19 -8.79
N SER A 213 -16.07 23.45 -8.72
CA SER A 213 -17.25 23.95 -9.42
C SER A 213 -17.16 23.78 -10.93
N SER A 214 -16.02 24.10 -11.54
CA SER A 214 -15.82 23.97 -12.99
C SER A 214 -15.83 22.51 -13.47
N PHE A 215 -15.37 21.59 -12.65
CA PHE A 215 -15.40 20.15 -12.92
C PHE A 215 -16.83 19.60 -12.81
N LEU A 216 -17.58 20.07 -11.82
CA LEU A 216 -18.98 19.68 -11.60
C LEU A 216 -19.91 20.21 -12.70
N LEU A 217 -19.66 21.42 -13.25
CA LEU A 217 -20.40 21.92 -14.40
C LEU A 217 -20.23 21.01 -15.63
N GLN A 218 -19.05 20.41 -15.84
CA GLN A 218 -18.85 19.46 -16.91
C GLN A 218 -19.59 18.14 -16.65
N ALA A 219 -19.60 17.68 -15.40
CA ALA A 219 -20.41 16.54 -15.01
C ALA A 219 -21.90 16.78 -15.25
N GLN A 220 -22.41 17.94 -14.87
CA GLN A 220 -23.80 18.35 -15.10
C GLN A 220 -24.14 18.43 -16.61
N ALA A 221 -23.24 18.99 -17.42
CA ALA A 221 -23.41 19.10 -18.87
C ALA A 221 -23.47 17.70 -19.53
N SER A 222 -22.87 16.68 -18.96
CA SER A 222 -22.89 15.29 -19.46
C SER A 222 -24.29 14.65 -19.39
N LYS A 223 -25.19 15.18 -18.56
CA LYS A 223 -26.53 14.64 -18.26
C LYS A 223 -26.49 13.19 -17.75
N ALA A 224 -25.39 12.75 -17.15
CA ALA A 224 -25.31 11.47 -16.48
C ALA A 224 -26.32 11.38 -15.32
N GLN A 225 -26.87 10.21 -15.10
CA GLN A 225 -27.75 9.96 -13.96
C GLN A 225 -26.97 9.90 -12.65
N ILE A 226 -25.73 9.43 -12.73
CA ILE A 226 -24.88 9.18 -11.57
C ILE A 226 -23.55 9.92 -11.75
N LEU A 227 -23.18 10.69 -10.74
CA LEU A 227 -21.84 11.24 -10.57
C LEU A 227 -21.04 10.29 -9.68
N GLY A 228 -20.09 9.59 -10.26
CA GLY A 228 -19.16 8.74 -9.52
C GLY A 228 -17.99 9.57 -8.98
N LEU A 229 -17.88 9.67 -7.66
CA LEU A 229 -16.79 10.37 -6.99
C LEU A 229 -15.62 9.42 -6.77
N ALA A 230 -14.62 9.48 -7.64
CA ALA A 230 -13.37 8.71 -7.51
C ALA A 230 -12.33 9.53 -6.75
N ASN A 231 -12.62 9.86 -5.51
CA ASN A 231 -11.82 10.65 -4.58
C ASN A 231 -12.03 10.16 -3.13
N ALA A 232 -11.31 10.73 -2.18
CA ALA A 232 -11.39 10.35 -0.77
C ALA A 232 -11.10 11.56 0.14
N GLY A 233 -11.44 11.43 1.43
CA GLY A 233 -11.18 12.47 2.43
C GLY A 233 -11.87 13.78 2.10
N GLU A 234 -11.20 14.90 2.35
CA GLU A 234 -11.73 16.24 2.11
C GLU A 234 -12.19 16.48 0.66
N TYR A 235 -11.57 15.85 -0.33
CA TYR A 235 -11.96 16.02 -1.74
C TYR A 235 -13.38 15.53 -2.00
N THR A 236 -13.80 14.46 -1.32
CA THR A 236 -15.16 13.95 -1.40
C THR A 236 -16.14 14.92 -0.77
N VAL A 237 -15.79 15.48 0.39
CA VAL A 237 -16.62 16.49 1.09
C VAL A 237 -16.79 17.75 0.23
N CYS A 238 -15.69 18.28 -0.33
CA CYS A 238 -15.73 19.44 -1.21
C CYS A 238 -16.59 19.18 -2.45
N ALA A 239 -16.49 18.00 -3.06
CA ALA A 239 -17.30 17.64 -4.23
C ALA A 239 -18.80 17.59 -3.90
N ILE A 240 -19.17 17.02 -2.76
CA ILE A 240 -20.57 16.94 -2.32
C ILE A 240 -21.13 18.32 -1.99
N LEU A 241 -20.36 19.18 -1.31
CA LEU A 241 -20.79 20.54 -0.95
C LEU A 241 -20.94 21.43 -2.18
N ALA A 242 -20.06 21.30 -3.16
CA ALA A 242 -20.10 22.08 -4.40
C ALA A 242 -21.16 21.58 -5.39
N ALA A 243 -21.69 20.36 -5.23
CA ALA A 243 -22.74 19.79 -6.07
C ALA A 243 -24.17 20.18 -5.64
N LYS A 244 -24.32 20.89 -4.51
CA LYS A 244 -25.61 21.42 -4.03
C LYS A 244 -26.00 22.70 -4.75
#